data_e732d9e99f2f8a50e9dc422fbf05079b
#
_entry.id   e732d9e99f2f8a50e9dc422fbf05079b
#
_cell.length_a   1.000
_cell.length_b   1.000
_cell.length_c   1.000
_cell.angle_alpha   90.00
_cell.angle_beta   90.00
_cell.angle_gamma   90.00
#
_symmetry.space_group_name_H-M   'P 1'
#
loop_
_entity.id
_entity.type
_entity.pdbx_description
1 polymer ?
#
loop_
_entity_poly.entity_id
_entity_poly.type
_entity_poly.pdbx_seq_one_letter_code
_entity_poly.pdbx_strand_id
1 'polypeptide(L)' 'MVTSLYTADVKLNATDKAYKKYIIIQNEEGILMVDKGLYSLSFMNEEAILLANVEIKNKKHIGDITL' A
#
# COMPACT_ATOMS: atom_id res chain seq x y z
N MET A 1 9.92 5.51 -15.75
CA MET A 1 9.39 5.81 -14.42
C MET A 1 9.70 4.64 -13.49
N VAL A 2 10.26 4.90 -12.34
CA VAL A 2 10.60 3.87 -11.37
C VAL A 2 9.47 3.72 -10.36
N THR A 3 9.05 2.48 -10.15
CA THR A 3 8.03 2.13 -9.17
C THR A 3 8.69 1.33 -8.05
N SER A 4 8.56 1.79 -6.84
CA SER A 4 9.17 1.14 -5.68
C SER A 4 8.21 0.12 -5.08
N LEU A 5 8.77 -1.03 -4.68
CA LEU A 5 8.02 -2.11 -4.04
C LEU A 5 8.42 -2.23 -2.57
N TYR A 6 7.42 -2.41 -1.73
CA TYR A 6 7.61 -2.57 -0.28
C TYR A 6 6.73 -3.70 0.25
N THR A 7 7.16 -4.31 1.35
CA THR A 7 6.25 -5.06 2.22
C THR A 7 5.93 -4.19 3.42
N ALA A 8 4.72 -4.30 3.94
CA ALA A 8 4.32 -3.55 5.12
C ALA A 8 3.18 -4.23 5.85
N ASP A 9 3.04 -3.88 7.12
CA ASP A 9 1.87 -4.25 7.91
C ASP A 9 0.86 -3.12 7.79
N VAL A 10 -0.32 -3.45 7.30
CA VAL A 10 -1.37 -2.47 7.01
C VAL A 10 -2.65 -2.84 7.76
N LYS A 11 -3.28 -1.83 8.31
CA LYS A 11 -4.57 -1.96 8.97
C LYS A 11 -5.56 -1.00 8.32
N LEU A 12 -6.60 -1.55 7.75
CA LEU A 12 -7.71 -0.78 7.19
C LEU A 12 -8.77 -0.63 8.29
N ASN A 13 -8.75 0.50 8.99
CA ASN A 13 -9.56 0.69 10.20
C ASN A 13 -11.06 0.46 10.03
N ALA A 14 -11.57 0.56 8.81
CA ALA A 14 -12.99 0.31 8.54
C ALA A 14 -13.33 -1.19 8.49
N THR A 15 -12.36 -2.05 8.19
CA THR A 15 -12.60 -3.47 7.92
C THR A 15 -11.69 -4.40 8.73
N ASP A 16 -10.50 -3.96 9.11
CA ASP A 16 -9.52 -4.81 9.77
C ASP A 16 -9.48 -4.56 11.27
N LYS A 17 -9.42 -5.65 12.03
CA LYS A 17 -9.23 -5.60 13.48
C LYS A 17 -7.75 -5.70 13.86
N ALA A 18 -6.90 -6.11 12.94
CA ALA A 18 -5.48 -6.30 13.16
C ALA A 18 -4.71 -5.98 11.89
N TYR A 19 -3.40 -5.78 12.02
CA TYR A 19 -2.53 -5.54 10.88
C TYR A 19 -2.40 -6.80 10.04
N LYS A 20 -2.43 -6.61 8.73
CA LYS A 20 -2.19 -7.66 7.76
C LYS A 20 -1.01 -7.27 6.88
N LYS A 21 -0.33 -8.25 6.34
CA LYS A 21 0.81 -8.00 5.46
C LYS A 21 0.34 -7.72 4.04
N TYR A 22 0.78 -6.59 3.50
CA TYR A 22 0.47 -6.16 2.14
C TYR A 22 1.74 -5.90 1.38
N ILE A 23 1.64 -5.98 0.06
CA ILE A 23 2.67 -5.47 -0.85
C ILE A 23 2.24 -4.08 -1.27
N ILE A 24 3.13 -3.10 -1.09
CA ILE A 24 2.89 -1.72 -1.46
C ILE A 24 3.67 -1.40 -2.72
N ILE A 25 2.98 -0.89 -3.70
CA ILE A 25 3.56 -0.39 -4.95
C ILE A 25 3.42 1.12 -4.92
N GLN A 26 4.53 1.82 -4.94
CA GLN A 26 4.54 3.28 -4.82
C GLN A 26 5.22 3.93 -6.01
N ASN A 27 4.56 4.92 -6.58
CA ASN A 27 5.11 5.75 -7.66
C ASN A 27 4.68 7.20 -7.47
N GLU A 28 4.90 8.04 -8.49
CA GLU A 28 4.53 9.45 -8.44
C GLU A 28 3.03 9.69 -8.34
N GLU A 29 2.22 8.74 -8.77
CA GLU A 29 0.75 8.84 -8.71
C GLU A 29 0.20 8.53 -7.33
N GLY A 30 0.96 7.82 -6.50
CA GLY A 30 0.54 7.49 -5.16
C GLY A 30 0.94 6.07 -4.75
N ILE A 31 0.11 5.48 -3.90
CA ILE A 31 0.35 4.17 -3.31
C ILE A 31 -0.77 3.22 -3.70
N LEU A 32 -0.39 2.04 -4.16
CA LEU A 32 -1.31 0.94 -4.40
C LEU A 32 -0.98 -0.18 -3.42
N MET A 33 -1.98 -0.62 -2.66
CA MET A 33 -1.82 -1.74 -1.73
C MET A 33 -2.44 -2.99 -2.33
N VAL A 34 -1.67 -4.08 -2.37
CA VAL A 34 -2.11 -5.34 -2.94
C VAL A 34 -2.13 -6.41 -1.87
N ASP A 35 -3.31 -6.89 -1.54
CA ASP A 35 -3.50 -8.05 -0.68
C ASP A 35 -3.55 -9.31 -1.54
N LYS A 36 -3.20 -10.46 -0.94
CA LYS A 36 -3.35 -11.76 -1.58
C LYS A 36 -4.83 -12.02 -1.88
N GLY A 37 -5.21 -11.94 -3.13
CA GLY A 37 -6.56 -12.22 -3.58
C GLY A 37 -7.46 -11.01 -3.76
N LEU A 38 -7.00 -9.82 -3.45
CA LEU A 38 -7.71 -8.59 -3.75
C LEU A 38 -6.94 -7.79 -4.79
N TYR A 39 -7.59 -7.46 -5.87
CA TYR A 39 -7.01 -6.64 -6.92
C TYR A 39 -7.64 -5.26 -6.88
N SER A 40 -7.07 -4.37 -6.11
CA SER A 40 -7.38 -2.95 -6.22
C SER A 40 -6.40 -2.35 -7.21
N LEU A 41 -6.90 -1.79 -8.28
CA LEU A 41 -6.08 -1.33 -9.39
C LEU A 41 -5.93 0.18 -9.46
N SER A 42 -6.35 0.90 -8.43
CA SER A 42 -6.21 2.35 -8.44
C SER A 42 -5.24 2.81 -7.36
N PHE A 43 -4.32 3.68 -7.77
CA PHE A 43 -3.41 4.32 -6.83
C PHE A 43 -4.17 5.32 -5.97
N MET A 44 -3.84 5.35 -4.68
CA MET A 44 -4.39 6.31 -3.73
C MET A 44 -3.30 7.30 -3.35
N ASN A 45 -3.60 8.58 -3.35
CA ASN A 45 -2.67 9.57 -2.84
C ASN A 45 -2.65 9.55 -1.30
N GLU A 46 -1.67 10.22 -0.69
CA GLU A 46 -1.52 10.23 0.76
C GLU A 46 -2.75 10.77 1.49
N GLU A 47 -3.40 11.78 0.91
CA GLU A 47 -4.60 12.36 1.47
C GLU A 47 -5.76 11.38 1.51
N ALA A 48 -5.95 10.60 0.45
CA ALA A 48 -6.99 9.57 0.41
C ALA A 48 -6.71 8.46 1.43
N ILE A 49 -5.46 8.10 1.63
CA ILE A 49 -5.06 7.11 2.63
C ILE A 49 -5.38 7.60 4.04
N LEU A 50 -5.10 8.86 4.35
CA LEU A 50 -5.45 9.46 5.64
C LEU A 50 -6.96 9.49 5.87
N LEU A 51 -7.73 9.87 4.85
CA LEU A 51 -9.19 9.91 4.95
C LEU A 51 -9.81 8.53 5.16
N ALA A 52 -9.17 7.50 4.63
CA ALA A 52 -9.63 6.12 4.79
C ALA A 52 -9.18 5.49 6.11
N ASN A 53 -8.44 6.23 6.96
CA ASN A 53 -7.88 5.73 8.21
C ASN A 53 -7.02 4.49 8.03
N VAL A 54 -6.19 4.47 7.02
CA VAL A 54 -5.27 3.38 6.75
C VAL A 54 -3.99 3.59 7.55
N GLU A 55 -3.59 2.60 8.33
CA GLU A 55 -2.35 2.62 9.08
C GLU A 55 -1.33 1.69 8.42
N ILE A 56 -0.14 2.19 8.17
CA ILE A 56 0.96 1.43 7.55
C ILE A 56 2.15 1.48 8.50
N LYS A 57 2.71 0.31 8.83
CA LYS A 57 3.92 0.24 9.64
C LYS A 57 4.85 -0.87 9.16
N ASN A 58 6.08 -0.84 9.65
CA ASN A 58 7.12 -1.82 9.28
C ASN A 58 7.33 -1.91 7.75
N LYS A 59 7.27 -0.77 7.09
CA LYS A 59 7.45 -0.67 5.65
C LYS A 59 8.90 -1.00 5.30
N LYS A 60 9.08 -2.01 4.45
CA LYS A 60 10.41 -2.48 4.06
C LYS A 60 10.51 -2.53 2.54
N HIS A 61 11.50 -1.83 2.00
CA HIS A 61 11.78 -1.82 0.56
C HIS A 61 12.26 -3.20 0.11
N ILE A 62 11.65 -3.75 -0.92
CA ILE A 62 11.98 -5.07 -1.44
C ILE A 62 12.47 -5.05 -2.89
N GLY A 63 12.32 -3.95 -3.59
CA GLY A 63 12.80 -3.82 -4.95
C GLY A 63 12.16 -2.66 -5.68
N ASP A 64 12.58 -2.48 -6.93
CA ASP A 64 12.04 -1.46 -7.81
C ASP A 64 11.70 -2.10 -9.15
N ILE A 65 10.66 -1.57 -9.80
CA ILE A 65 10.28 -1.95 -11.15
C ILE A 65 10.37 -0.69 -12.01
N THR A 66 11.01 -0.82 -13.17
CA THR A 66 11.03 0.24 -14.16
C THR A 66 9.96 -0.04 -15.21
N LEU A 67 9.04 0.88 -15.33
CA LEU A 67 7.93 0.76 -16.29
C LEU A 67 8.13 1.72 -17.45
#